data_a4d291cb0de342cd0dece6e5b3c4181d
#
_entry.id   a4d291cb0de342cd0dece6e5b3c4181d
#
_cell.length_a   1.000
_cell.length_b   1.000
_cell.length_c   1.000
_cell.angle_alpha   90.00
_cell.angle_beta   90.00
_cell.angle_gamma   90.00
#
_symmetry.space_group_name_H-M   'P 1'
#
loop_
_entity.id
_entity.type
_entity.pdbx_description
1 polymer ?
#
loop_
_entity_poly.entity_id
_entity_poly.type
_entity_poly.pdbx_seq_one_letter_code
_entity_poly.pdbx_strand_id
1 'polypeptide(L)'
;VARRALYLHETVDIVGQGQYEYMDHVGREPTNDMPDMLTLQGTFFVCAVGGGRWPQVVNIWDVGEAGWEGWAANVDRLNLKRRRAFYGEWWDEAAQWRTGGLDRLCGGVPASPTTAELAADGVTGTLFVQQVLTVRPGTALEYLAAVVDEQVPAWGHHGHRPTGIYEVLGNQHEVVVVWATSVEAQAGLRAARDAALGLTDEAVPDGRLVDWEQTAARYVTGGETVLLTPRPGTVYGPADWDEASLADWLPPT
;
A
#
# COMPACT_ATOMS: atom_id res chain seq x y z
N VAL A 1 -0.65 -25.22 10.12
CA VAL A 1 -1.25 -24.14 9.33
C VAL A 1 -0.45 -22.89 9.66
N ALA A 2 0.07 -22.19 8.65
CA ALA A 2 0.77 -20.94 8.85
C ALA A 2 -0.21 -19.90 9.48
N ARG A 3 0.29 -19.06 10.38
CA ARG A 3 -0.49 -17.97 10.95
C ARG A 3 -0.75 -16.93 9.84
N ARG A 4 -1.95 -16.38 9.80
CA ARG A 4 -2.30 -15.30 8.87
C ARG A 4 -1.63 -14.00 9.32
N ALA A 5 -0.83 -13.39 8.47
CA ALA A 5 -0.27 -12.07 8.75
C ALA A 5 -1.37 -11.01 8.68
N LEU A 6 -1.34 -10.07 9.62
CA LEU A 6 -2.30 -8.96 9.70
C LEU A 6 -1.60 -7.63 9.51
N TYR A 7 -2.30 -6.72 8.84
CA TYR A 7 -1.80 -5.40 8.50
C TYR A 7 -2.85 -4.34 8.80
N LEU A 8 -2.39 -3.12 9.11
CA LEU A 8 -3.22 -1.94 9.11
C LEU A 8 -2.90 -1.13 7.86
N HIS A 9 -3.89 -0.91 7.02
CA HIS A 9 -3.80 -0.06 5.84
C HIS A 9 -4.57 1.22 6.12
N GLU A 10 -3.85 2.34 6.18
CA GLU A 10 -4.40 3.65 6.46
C GLU A 10 -4.40 4.51 5.20
N THR A 11 -5.50 5.20 4.95
CA THR A 11 -5.56 6.30 3.98
C THR A 11 -5.81 7.58 4.76
N VAL A 12 -4.89 8.51 4.70
CA VAL A 12 -4.88 9.72 5.54
C VAL A 12 -5.10 10.96 4.68
N ASP A 13 -6.09 11.76 5.02
CA ASP A 13 -6.38 13.02 4.35
C ASP A 13 -5.44 14.11 4.87
N ILE A 14 -4.68 14.73 3.97
CA ILE A 14 -3.63 15.70 4.27
C ILE A 14 -4.15 17.14 4.13
N VAL A 15 -3.61 18.03 4.95
CA VAL A 15 -3.89 19.46 4.89
C VAL A 15 -2.87 20.14 3.98
N GLY A 16 -3.35 20.85 2.97
CA GLY A 16 -2.50 21.61 2.07
C GLY A 16 -1.48 20.73 1.34
N GLN A 17 -0.20 20.96 1.57
CA GLN A 17 0.91 20.19 1.02
C GLN A 17 1.75 19.50 2.13
N GLY A 18 1.15 19.23 3.27
CA GLY A 18 1.84 18.65 4.43
C GLY A 18 2.14 17.15 4.32
N GLN A 19 2.06 16.55 3.12
CA GLN A 19 2.33 15.13 2.92
C GLN A 19 3.76 14.73 3.26
N TYR A 20 4.73 15.58 2.96
CA TYR A 20 6.14 15.28 3.21
C TYR A 20 6.47 15.29 4.69
N GLU A 21 6.02 16.34 5.39
CA GLU A 21 6.20 16.48 6.84
C GLU A 21 5.48 15.37 7.59
N TYR A 22 4.26 15.02 7.14
CA TYR A 22 3.50 13.92 7.73
C TYR A 22 4.21 12.58 7.52
N MET A 23 4.67 12.27 6.29
CA MET A 23 5.40 11.04 6.00
C MET A 23 6.73 10.98 6.77
N ASP A 24 7.42 12.12 6.93
CA ASP A 24 8.62 12.21 7.75
C ASP A 24 8.31 11.94 9.23
N HIS A 25 7.23 12.53 9.75
CA HIS A 25 6.78 12.30 11.11
C HIS A 25 6.45 10.82 11.38
N VAL A 26 5.72 10.18 10.46
CA VAL A 26 5.35 8.76 10.54
C VAL A 26 6.56 7.84 10.35
N GLY A 27 7.47 8.18 9.44
CA GLY A 27 8.64 7.36 9.07
C GLY A 27 9.87 7.59 9.93
N ARG A 28 9.88 8.57 10.83
CA ARG A 28 10.97 8.73 11.79
C ARG A 28 11.10 7.47 12.63
N GLU A 29 12.35 7.05 12.81
CA GLU A 29 12.68 6.03 13.80
C GLU A 29 11.96 6.39 15.09
N PRO A 30 11.15 5.52 15.61
CA PRO A 30 10.30 5.88 16.72
C PRO A 30 11.13 6.20 17.93
N THR A 31 10.98 7.38 18.36
CA THR A 31 11.27 7.69 19.72
C THR A 31 10.36 6.81 20.57
N ASN A 32 10.84 5.63 20.87
CA ASN A 32 10.63 4.88 22.09
C ASN A 32 9.49 3.85 22.21
N ASP A 33 8.38 3.86 21.47
CA ASP A 33 7.30 2.90 21.81
C ASP A 33 6.45 2.37 20.64
N MET A 34 6.46 2.99 19.48
CA MET A 34 5.71 2.50 18.31
C MET A 34 6.34 1.23 17.69
N PRO A 35 7.68 1.04 17.64
CA PRO A 35 8.29 -0.14 17.06
C PRO A 35 7.97 -1.44 17.76
N ASP A 36 7.75 -1.37 19.05
CA ASP A 36 7.38 -2.57 19.83
C ASP A 36 5.96 -3.06 19.52
N MET A 37 5.17 -2.30 18.73
CA MET A 37 3.77 -2.60 18.47
C MET A 37 3.45 -2.80 16.99
N LEU A 38 3.91 -1.91 16.14
CA LEU A 38 3.63 -1.93 14.72
C LEU A 38 4.91 -1.60 13.95
N THR A 39 5.21 -2.38 12.93
CA THR A 39 6.30 -2.09 12.01
C THR A 39 5.75 -1.37 10.79
N LEU A 40 6.25 -0.17 10.51
CA LEU A 40 5.89 0.54 9.28
C LEU A 40 6.52 -0.18 8.09
N GLN A 41 5.70 -0.74 7.21
CA GLN A 41 6.18 -1.27 5.94
C GLN A 41 6.49 -0.16 4.96
N GLY A 42 5.62 0.85 4.88
CA GLY A 42 5.78 1.97 3.99
C GLY A 42 4.82 3.09 4.28
N THR A 43 5.24 4.30 3.94
CA THR A 43 4.40 5.48 3.87
C THR A 43 4.58 6.11 2.50
N PHE A 44 3.48 6.48 1.88
CA PHE A 44 3.41 6.87 0.47
C PHE A 44 2.50 8.08 0.33
N PHE A 45 2.79 8.97 -0.62
CA PHE A 45 1.80 9.97 -1.03
C PHE A 45 1.19 9.62 -2.39
N VAL A 46 -0.06 10.01 -2.59
CA VAL A 46 -0.76 9.83 -3.87
C VAL A 46 -0.18 10.78 -4.91
N CYS A 47 0.33 10.23 -6.02
CA CYS A 47 0.91 11.02 -7.10
C CYS A 47 -0.13 11.95 -7.75
N ALA A 48 0.25 13.20 -8.00
CA ALA A 48 -0.64 14.21 -8.57
C ALA A 48 -1.24 13.84 -9.94
N VAL A 49 -0.56 13.03 -10.74
CA VAL A 49 -1.00 12.57 -12.07
C VAL A 49 -1.35 11.08 -12.07
N GLY A 50 -1.41 10.46 -10.91
CA GLY A 50 -1.61 9.01 -10.74
C GLY A 50 -3.07 8.59 -10.57
N GLY A 51 -4.00 9.53 -10.60
CA GLY A 51 -5.41 9.27 -10.24
C GLY A 51 -5.62 9.25 -8.73
N GLY A 52 -6.88 9.13 -8.31
CA GLY A 52 -7.25 9.07 -6.90
C GLY A 52 -7.49 10.41 -6.22
N ARG A 53 -7.81 10.35 -4.95
CA ARG A 53 -8.07 11.53 -4.11
C ARG A 53 -6.76 12.15 -3.65
N TRP A 54 -6.60 13.45 -3.85
CA TRP A 54 -5.41 14.20 -3.48
C TRP A 54 -5.79 15.43 -2.63
N PRO A 55 -4.98 15.86 -1.64
CA PRO A 55 -3.75 15.20 -1.16
C PRO A 55 -4.04 14.09 -0.13
N GLN A 56 -3.41 12.95 -0.30
CA GLN A 56 -3.51 11.81 0.62
C GLN A 56 -2.15 11.15 0.84
N VAL A 57 -1.97 10.59 2.03
CA VAL A 57 -0.89 9.67 2.38
C VAL A 57 -1.48 8.31 2.70
N VAL A 58 -0.80 7.26 2.28
CA VAL A 58 -1.12 5.87 2.60
C VAL A 58 -0.03 5.31 3.49
N ASN A 59 -0.39 4.73 4.62
CA ASN A 59 0.52 3.98 5.47
C ASN A 59 0.13 2.51 5.49
N ILE A 60 1.12 1.64 5.50
CA ILE A 60 0.92 0.20 5.71
C ILE A 60 1.76 -0.22 6.91
N TRP A 61 1.10 -0.74 7.93
CA TRP A 61 1.71 -1.22 9.15
C TRP A 61 1.56 -2.73 9.27
N ASP A 62 2.65 -3.42 9.54
CA ASP A 62 2.62 -4.80 9.95
C ASP A 62 2.18 -4.88 11.41
N VAL A 63 1.09 -5.56 11.67
CA VAL A 63 0.57 -5.76 13.05
C VAL A 63 1.36 -6.86 13.77
N GLY A 64 2.24 -7.55 13.04
CA GLY A 64 3.13 -8.59 13.53
C GLY A 64 2.74 -9.99 13.08
N GLU A 65 3.74 -10.85 12.98
CA GLU A 65 3.60 -12.25 12.54
C GLU A 65 2.76 -13.13 13.49
N ALA A 66 2.49 -12.66 14.71
CA ALA A 66 1.65 -13.37 15.67
C ALA A 66 0.15 -13.42 15.30
N GLY A 67 -0.24 -12.81 14.18
CA GLY A 67 -1.62 -12.81 13.70
C GLY A 67 -2.58 -12.25 14.74
N TRP A 68 -3.70 -12.95 14.99
CA TRP A 68 -4.73 -12.48 15.94
C TRP A 68 -4.26 -12.31 17.38
N GLU A 69 -3.29 -13.10 17.84
CA GLU A 69 -2.70 -12.94 19.17
C GLU A 69 -1.89 -11.64 19.25
N GLY A 70 -1.11 -11.33 18.21
CA GLY A 70 -0.36 -10.08 18.12
C GLY A 70 -1.31 -8.87 18.02
N TRP A 71 -2.33 -8.96 17.20
CA TRP A 71 -3.36 -7.93 17.09
C TRP A 71 -4.02 -7.64 18.44
N ALA A 72 -4.46 -8.68 19.16
CA ALA A 72 -5.08 -8.52 20.47
C ALA A 72 -4.15 -7.85 21.46
N ALA A 73 -2.87 -8.25 21.51
CA ALA A 73 -1.87 -7.64 22.37
C ALA A 73 -1.63 -6.15 22.01
N ASN A 74 -1.64 -5.81 20.73
CA ASN A 74 -1.50 -4.42 20.27
C ASN A 74 -2.72 -3.57 20.67
N VAL A 75 -3.94 -4.10 20.48
CA VAL A 75 -5.18 -3.40 20.89
C VAL A 75 -5.18 -3.14 22.39
N ASP A 76 -4.81 -4.14 23.21
CA ASP A 76 -4.72 -3.98 24.67
C ASP A 76 -3.71 -2.90 25.06
N ARG A 77 -2.53 -2.89 24.43
CA ARG A 77 -1.50 -1.86 24.69
C ARG A 77 -1.96 -0.47 24.29
N LEU A 78 -2.58 -0.31 23.12
CA LEU A 78 -3.10 0.97 22.63
C LEU A 78 -4.21 1.53 23.55
N ASN A 79 -4.98 0.66 24.19
CA ASN A 79 -6.05 1.06 25.08
C ASN A 79 -5.61 1.33 26.53
N LEU A 80 -4.36 1.05 26.92
CA LEU A 80 -3.87 1.36 28.26
C LEU A 80 -3.81 2.86 28.52
N LYS A 81 -4.40 3.31 29.62
CA LYS A 81 -4.52 4.73 29.99
C LYS A 81 -3.18 5.48 30.04
N ARG A 82 -2.13 4.82 30.56
CA ARG A 82 -0.79 5.40 30.67
C ARG A 82 -0.11 5.70 29.33
N ARG A 83 -0.57 5.08 28.23
CA ARG A 83 -0.03 5.30 26.89
C ARG A 83 -0.77 6.39 26.12
N ARG A 84 -1.97 6.77 26.58
CA ARG A 84 -2.76 7.82 25.93
C ARG A 84 -2.06 9.18 25.91
N ALA A 85 -1.29 9.52 26.94
CA ALA A 85 -0.56 10.80 26.97
C ALA A 85 0.49 10.89 25.86
N PHE A 86 1.33 9.85 25.74
CA PHE A 86 2.34 9.78 24.67
C PHE A 86 1.73 9.81 23.27
N TYR A 87 0.72 8.98 23.03
CA TYR A 87 0.01 9.02 21.75
C TYR A 87 -0.73 10.32 21.53
N GLY A 88 -1.23 10.96 22.60
CA GLY A 88 -1.85 12.27 22.52
C GLY A 88 -0.89 13.30 21.94
N GLU A 89 0.32 13.40 22.45
CA GLU A 89 1.35 14.32 21.95
C GLU A 89 1.71 14.02 20.47
N TRP A 90 1.91 12.74 20.13
CA TRP A 90 2.18 12.33 18.75
C TRP A 90 1.02 12.67 17.81
N TRP A 91 -0.22 12.45 18.26
CA TRP A 91 -1.42 12.77 17.49
C TRP A 91 -1.64 14.27 17.35
N ASP A 92 -1.34 15.05 18.38
CA ASP A 92 -1.46 16.52 18.36
C ASP A 92 -0.44 17.10 17.37
N GLU A 93 0.77 16.56 17.29
CA GLU A 93 1.75 16.94 16.28
C GLU A 93 1.26 16.53 14.87
N ALA A 94 0.82 15.31 14.67
CA ALA A 94 0.32 14.81 13.40
C ALA A 94 -0.92 15.58 12.90
N ALA A 95 -1.75 16.12 13.81
CA ALA A 95 -2.95 16.88 13.48
C ALA A 95 -2.67 18.19 12.71
N GLN A 96 -1.42 18.67 12.71
CA GLN A 96 -1.04 19.83 11.90
C GLN A 96 -1.10 19.55 10.40
N TRP A 97 -0.91 18.30 9.99
CA TRP A 97 -0.80 17.90 8.59
C TRP A 97 -1.96 17.04 8.09
N ARG A 98 -2.87 16.59 8.98
CA ARG A 98 -3.97 15.71 8.60
C ARG A 98 -5.30 16.16 9.18
N THR A 99 -6.39 15.82 8.49
CA THR A 99 -7.77 16.09 8.95
C THR A 99 -8.51 14.86 9.40
N GLY A 100 -8.09 13.69 8.93
CA GLY A 100 -8.74 12.42 9.19
C GLY A 100 -8.20 11.34 8.28
N GLY A 101 -8.96 10.27 8.14
CA GLY A 101 -8.55 9.15 7.30
C GLY A 101 -9.48 7.97 7.45
N LEU A 102 -9.08 6.86 6.86
CA LEU A 102 -9.78 5.58 6.94
C LEU A 102 -8.77 4.47 7.18
N ASP A 103 -8.98 3.72 8.26
CA ASP A 103 -8.20 2.55 8.62
C ASP A 103 -8.90 1.28 8.14
N ARG A 104 -8.11 0.36 7.60
CA ARG A 104 -8.55 -0.98 7.22
C ARG A 104 -7.69 -2.01 7.93
N LEU A 105 -8.30 -2.84 8.76
CA LEU A 105 -7.63 -4.04 9.23
C LEU A 105 -7.63 -5.06 8.10
N CYS A 106 -6.44 -5.46 7.67
CA CYS A 106 -6.22 -6.31 6.53
C CYS A 106 -5.64 -7.67 6.94
N GLY A 107 -6.05 -8.72 6.23
CA GLY A 107 -5.47 -10.04 6.36
C GLY A 107 -4.83 -10.48 5.05
N GLY A 108 -3.54 -10.83 5.10
CA GLY A 108 -2.85 -11.37 3.95
C GLY A 108 -3.44 -12.70 3.51
N VAL A 109 -3.52 -12.93 2.18
CA VAL A 109 -3.75 -14.29 1.65
C VAL A 109 -2.44 -15.09 1.72
N PRO A 110 -2.46 -16.43 1.63
CA PRO A 110 -1.25 -17.25 1.75
C PRO A 110 -0.12 -16.91 0.76
N ALA A 111 -0.47 -16.34 -0.40
CA ALA A 111 0.48 -15.90 -1.42
C ALA A 111 0.92 -14.42 -1.26
N SER A 112 0.34 -13.70 -0.30
CA SER A 112 0.80 -12.34 0.02
C SER A 112 2.15 -12.39 0.71
N PRO A 113 3.18 -11.70 0.21
CA PRO A 113 4.48 -11.69 0.88
C PRO A 113 4.37 -11.03 2.26
N THR A 114 5.13 -11.52 3.21
CA THR A 114 5.30 -10.90 4.53
C THR A 114 6.33 -9.79 4.49
N THR A 115 6.34 -8.92 5.50
CA THR A 115 7.34 -7.85 5.62
C THR A 115 8.76 -8.42 5.63
N ALA A 116 8.96 -9.54 6.34
CA ALA A 116 10.26 -10.20 6.41
C ALA A 116 10.71 -10.78 5.06
N GLU A 117 9.79 -11.38 4.29
CA GLU A 117 10.07 -11.88 2.94
C GLU A 117 10.40 -10.74 1.98
N LEU A 118 9.64 -9.64 2.01
CA LEU A 118 9.91 -8.46 1.18
C LEU A 118 11.30 -7.88 1.46
N ALA A 119 11.68 -7.77 2.74
CA ALA A 119 13.00 -7.30 3.14
C ALA A 119 14.12 -8.27 2.72
N ALA A 120 13.92 -9.58 2.93
CA ALA A 120 14.90 -10.62 2.56
C ALA A 120 15.12 -10.68 1.04
N ASP A 121 14.07 -10.50 0.25
CA ASP A 121 14.12 -10.49 -1.22
C ASP A 121 14.59 -9.14 -1.79
N GLY A 122 14.81 -8.13 -0.95
CA GLY A 122 15.20 -6.79 -1.37
C GLY A 122 14.18 -6.14 -2.31
N VAL A 123 12.89 -6.35 -2.07
CA VAL A 123 11.83 -5.77 -2.91
C VAL A 123 11.76 -4.28 -2.67
N THR A 124 12.06 -3.51 -3.71
CA THR A 124 11.98 -2.04 -3.71
C THR A 124 11.22 -1.54 -4.93
N GLY A 125 10.77 -0.29 -4.89
CA GLY A 125 10.12 0.37 -6.01
C GLY A 125 10.25 1.89 -5.90
N THR A 126 10.36 2.56 -7.04
CA THR A 126 10.30 4.03 -7.14
C THR A 126 8.88 4.54 -7.35
N LEU A 127 8.00 3.64 -7.71
CA LEU A 127 6.56 3.84 -7.85
C LEU A 127 5.82 2.64 -7.26
N PHE A 128 4.67 2.90 -6.65
CA PHE A 128 3.76 1.85 -6.20
C PHE A 128 2.40 2.02 -6.87
N VAL A 129 1.72 0.90 -7.11
CA VAL A 129 0.34 0.89 -7.54
C VAL A 129 -0.51 0.31 -6.43
N GLN A 130 -1.48 1.07 -5.96
CA GLN A 130 -2.45 0.59 -4.99
C GLN A 130 -3.80 0.41 -5.66
N GLN A 131 -4.43 -0.71 -5.40
CA GLN A 131 -5.80 -1.02 -5.78
C GLN A 131 -6.62 -1.21 -4.51
N VAL A 132 -7.56 -0.31 -4.25
CA VAL A 132 -8.60 -0.49 -3.22
C VAL A 132 -9.90 -0.72 -3.95
N LEU A 133 -10.35 -1.97 -3.98
CA LEU A 133 -11.44 -2.37 -4.85
C LEU A 133 -12.63 -2.91 -4.07
N THR A 134 -13.81 -2.50 -4.48
CA THR A 134 -15.07 -3.10 -4.02
C THR A 134 -15.40 -4.27 -4.93
N VAL A 135 -15.56 -5.45 -4.35
CA VAL A 135 -15.97 -6.66 -5.04
C VAL A 135 -17.39 -7.07 -4.64
N ARG A 136 -18.00 -7.96 -5.39
CA ARG A 136 -19.31 -8.52 -5.02
C ARG A 136 -19.25 -9.12 -3.61
N PRO A 137 -20.26 -8.92 -2.77
CA PRO A 137 -20.27 -9.47 -1.42
C PRO A 137 -20.02 -10.98 -1.40
N GLY A 138 -19.10 -11.41 -0.53
CA GLY A 138 -18.71 -12.81 -0.36
C GLY A 138 -17.69 -13.34 -1.37
N THR A 139 -17.25 -12.55 -2.36
CA THR A 139 -16.29 -12.99 -3.39
C THR A 139 -14.86 -12.49 -3.17
N ALA A 140 -14.57 -11.83 -2.06
CA ALA A 140 -13.25 -11.23 -1.83
C ALA A 140 -12.10 -12.25 -1.95
N LEU A 141 -12.21 -13.40 -1.31
CA LEU A 141 -11.17 -14.44 -1.38
C LEU A 141 -11.07 -15.10 -2.76
N GLU A 142 -12.17 -15.25 -3.47
CA GLU A 142 -12.18 -15.76 -4.85
C GLU A 142 -11.47 -14.77 -5.80
N TYR A 143 -11.77 -13.48 -5.65
CA TYR A 143 -11.09 -12.43 -6.41
C TYR A 143 -9.59 -12.41 -6.12
N LEU A 144 -9.19 -12.48 -4.84
CA LEU A 144 -7.77 -12.50 -4.47
C LEU A 144 -7.06 -13.77 -4.95
N ALA A 145 -7.74 -14.90 -5.05
CA ALA A 145 -7.20 -16.10 -5.71
C ALA A 145 -6.95 -15.84 -7.20
N ALA A 146 -7.90 -15.21 -7.91
CA ALA A 146 -7.71 -14.83 -9.30
C ALA A 146 -6.59 -13.79 -9.48
N VAL A 147 -6.41 -12.85 -8.54
CA VAL A 147 -5.25 -11.94 -8.52
C VAL A 147 -3.94 -12.74 -8.52
N VAL A 148 -3.83 -13.74 -7.65
CA VAL A 148 -2.63 -14.59 -7.54
C VAL A 148 -2.38 -15.38 -8.82
N ASP A 149 -3.44 -15.97 -9.38
CA ASP A 149 -3.33 -16.90 -10.52
C ASP A 149 -3.17 -16.17 -11.86
N GLU A 150 -3.74 -14.98 -12.04
CA GLU A 150 -3.79 -14.28 -13.33
C GLU A 150 -3.09 -12.91 -13.28
N GLN A 151 -3.40 -12.03 -12.31
CA GLN A 151 -2.80 -10.68 -12.28
C GLN A 151 -1.31 -10.72 -11.95
N VAL A 152 -0.91 -11.51 -10.95
CA VAL A 152 0.49 -11.59 -10.53
C VAL A 152 1.40 -12.01 -11.70
N PRO A 153 1.14 -13.07 -12.47
CA PRO A 153 1.98 -13.41 -13.61
C PRO A 153 1.87 -12.38 -14.76
N ALA A 154 0.68 -11.83 -15.04
CA ALA A 154 0.51 -10.84 -16.11
C ALA A 154 1.28 -9.55 -15.80
N TRP A 155 1.11 -8.98 -14.61
CA TRP A 155 1.78 -7.75 -14.18
C TRP A 155 3.27 -7.97 -13.88
N GLY A 156 3.63 -9.14 -13.36
CA GLY A 156 5.03 -9.51 -13.09
C GLY A 156 5.88 -9.51 -14.36
N HIS A 157 5.32 -9.88 -15.51
CA HIS A 157 5.99 -9.78 -16.82
C HIS A 157 6.41 -8.35 -17.16
N HIS A 158 5.69 -7.37 -16.64
CA HIS A 158 5.96 -5.94 -16.82
C HIS A 158 6.68 -5.29 -15.62
N GLY A 159 7.37 -6.08 -14.78
CA GLY A 159 8.19 -5.56 -13.70
C GLY A 159 7.42 -5.12 -12.45
N HIS A 160 6.18 -5.56 -12.28
CA HIS A 160 5.41 -5.34 -11.06
C HIS A 160 5.58 -6.50 -10.09
N ARG A 161 5.85 -6.21 -8.83
CA ARG A 161 5.95 -7.21 -7.76
C ARG A 161 4.91 -6.91 -6.68
N PRO A 162 4.06 -7.86 -6.29
CA PRO A 162 3.09 -7.63 -5.23
C PRO A 162 3.83 -7.44 -3.90
N THR A 163 3.45 -6.42 -3.14
CA THR A 163 3.91 -6.17 -1.78
C THR A 163 2.81 -6.39 -0.75
N GLY A 164 1.56 -6.54 -1.22
CA GLY A 164 0.43 -6.88 -0.38
C GLY A 164 -0.77 -7.36 -1.21
N ILE A 165 -1.36 -8.47 -0.80
CA ILE A 165 -2.59 -9.03 -1.37
C ILE A 165 -3.52 -9.31 -0.19
N TYR A 166 -4.47 -8.41 0.08
CA TYR A 166 -5.19 -8.34 1.34
C TYR A 166 -6.71 -8.40 1.18
N GLU A 167 -7.34 -9.22 2.01
CA GLU A 167 -8.75 -9.08 2.36
C GLU A 167 -8.89 -8.00 3.43
N VAL A 168 -9.88 -7.11 3.31
CA VAL A 168 -10.25 -6.17 4.37
C VAL A 168 -11.16 -6.89 5.36
N LEU A 169 -10.66 -7.09 6.58
CA LEU A 169 -11.34 -7.84 7.62
C LEU A 169 -12.52 -7.03 8.18
N GLY A 170 -13.62 -7.71 8.38
CA GLY A 170 -14.87 -7.06 8.78
C GLY A 170 -15.62 -6.36 7.64
N ASN A 171 -15.08 -6.37 6.43
CA ASN A 171 -15.70 -5.84 5.21
C ASN A 171 -15.62 -6.89 4.10
N GLN A 172 -16.71 -7.65 3.89
CA GLN A 172 -16.73 -8.83 2.99
C GLN A 172 -16.65 -8.50 1.49
N HIS A 173 -16.56 -7.23 1.14
CA HIS A 173 -16.58 -6.78 -0.25
C HIS A 173 -15.50 -5.75 -0.58
N GLU A 174 -14.48 -5.59 0.26
CA GLU A 174 -13.35 -4.72 -0.05
C GLU A 174 -12.04 -5.51 0.01
N VAL A 175 -11.16 -5.24 -0.93
CA VAL A 175 -9.83 -5.83 -1.02
C VAL A 175 -8.80 -4.75 -1.28
N VAL A 176 -7.56 -4.99 -0.86
CA VAL A 176 -6.43 -4.11 -1.15
C VAL A 176 -5.31 -4.92 -1.78
N VAL A 177 -4.80 -4.45 -2.92
CA VAL A 177 -3.61 -5.03 -3.56
C VAL A 177 -2.59 -3.92 -3.81
N VAL A 178 -1.34 -4.17 -3.42
CA VAL A 178 -0.26 -3.20 -3.53
C VAL A 178 0.90 -3.79 -4.29
N TRP A 179 1.46 -3.01 -5.21
CA TRP A 179 2.52 -3.42 -6.12
C TRP A 179 3.70 -2.45 -6.05
N ALA A 180 4.91 -2.98 -5.94
CA ALA A 180 6.14 -2.23 -6.18
C ALA A 180 6.48 -2.27 -7.67
N THR A 181 6.88 -1.13 -8.25
CA THR A 181 7.23 -0.99 -9.67
C THR A 181 8.11 0.24 -9.91
N SER A 182 8.27 0.62 -11.17
CA SER A 182 8.85 1.91 -11.59
C SER A 182 7.91 2.64 -12.55
N VAL A 183 8.20 3.91 -12.81
CA VAL A 183 7.42 4.73 -13.75
C VAL A 183 7.47 4.11 -15.16
N GLU A 184 8.65 3.64 -15.59
CA GLU A 184 8.87 3.03 -16.90
C GLU A 184 8.10 1.71 -17.04
N ALA A 185 8.16 0.87 -16.00
CA ALA A 185 7.45 -0.41 -15.97
C ALA A 185 5.92 -0.20 -16.01
N GLN A 186 5.41 0.78 -15.24
CA GLN A 186 4.00 1.14 -15.25
C GLN A 186 3.56 1.68 -16.61
N ALA A 187 4.35 2.56 -17.23
CA ALA A 187 4.07 3.08 -18.57
C ALA A 187 4.08 1.96 -19.61
N GLY A 188 5.06 1.06 -19.56
CA GLY A 188 5.17 -0.09 -20.44
C GLY A 188 3.97 -1.05 -20.33
N LEU A 189 3.51 -1.34 -19.10
CA LEU A 189 2.33 -2.14 -18.85
C LEU A 189 1.09 -1.51 -19.51
N ARG A 190 0.89 -0.19 -19.32
CA ARG A 190 -0.25 0.52 -19.88
C ARG A 190 -0.21 0.57 -21.40
N ALA A 191 0.97 0.84 -21.99
CA ALA A 191 1.15 0.83 -23.43
C ALA A 191 0.89 -0.56 -24.04
N ALA A 192 1.38 -1.64 -23.42
CA ALA A 192 1.14 -3.00 -23.88
C ALA A 192 -0.36 -3.40 -23.83
N ARG A 193 -1.04 -2.98 -22.78
CA ARG A 193 -2.50 -3.14 -22.64
C ARG A 193 -3.26 -2.38 -23.73
N ASP A 194 -2.91 -1.12 -23.97
CA ASP A 194 -3.57 -0.28 -24.97
C ASP A 194 -3.31 -0.81 -26.39
N ALA A 195 -2.10 -1.31 -26.65
CA ALA A 195 -1.79 -2.00 -27.92
C ALA A 195 -2.63 -3.28 -28.11
N ALA A 196 -2.86 -4.06 -27.04
CA ALA A 196 -3.70 -5.24 -27.08
C ALA A 196 -5.18 -4.92 -27.38
N LEU A 197 -5.62 -3.71 -27.06
CA LEU A 197 -6.95 -3.19 -27.41
C LEU A 197 -7.02 -2.47 -28.77
N GLY A 198 -5.89 -2.36 -29.46
CA GLY A 198 -5.80 -1.63 -30.73
C GLY A 198 -5.90 -0.11 -30.60
N LEU A 199 -5.59 0.45 -29.42
CA LEU A 199 -5.61 1.89 -29.16
C LEU A 199 -4.30 2.58 -29.55
N THR A 200 -3.20 1.83 -29.68
CA THR A 200 -1.89 2.31 -30.09
C THR A 200 -1.12 1.19 -30.79
N ASP A 201 -0.11 1.54 -31.60
CA ASP A 201 0.88 0.66 -32.19
C ASP A 201 2.31 0.89 -31.63
N GLU A 202 2.43 1.69 -30.56
CA GLU A 202 3.71 2.08 -29.97
C GLU A 202 4.34 0.98 -29.09
N ALA A 203 3.60 -0.07 -28.79
CA ALA A 203 4.07 -1.15 -27.90
C ALA A 203 3.69 -2.54 -28.43
N VAL A 204 4.39 -3.56 -27.92
CA VAL A 204 4.02 -4.96 -28.20
C VAL A 204 2.77 -5.29 -27.40
N PRO A 205 1.69 -5.77 -28.07
CA PRO A 205 0.45 -6.13 -27.37
C PRO A 205 0.65 -7.27 -26.37
N ASP A 206 0.02 -7.15 -25.19
CA ASP A 206 -0.07 -8.25 -24.23
C ASP A 206 -1.53 -8.55 -23.88
N GLY A 207 -2.08 -9.59 -24.51
CA GLY A 207 -3.47 -10.02 -24.28
C GLY A 207 -3.78 -10.45 -22.85
N ARG A 208 -2.77 -10.92 -22.07
CA ARG A 208 -2.96 -11.33 -20.68
C ARG A 208 -3.48 -10.18 -19.80
N LEU A 209 -3.11 -8.94 -20.13
CA LEU A 209 -3.60 -7.76 -19.41
C LEU A 209 -5.09 -7.53 -19.63
N VAL A 210 -5.56 -7.75 -20.86
CA VAL A 210 -6.98 -7.63 -21.22
C VAL A 210 -7.78 -8.81 -20.65
N ASP A 211 -7.23 -10.02 -20.72
CA ASP A 211 -7.86 -11.23 -20.14
C ASP A 211 -8.04 -11.07 -18.63
N TRP A 212 -7.02 -10.55 -17.94
CA TRP A 212 -7.14 -10.21 -16.52
C TRP A 212 -8.24 -9.17 -16.25
N GLU A 213 -8.32 -8.08 -17.02
CA GLU A 213 -9.37 -7.08 -16.86
C GLU A 213 -10.78 -7.69 -17.02
N GLN A 214 -10.94 -8.64 -17.96
CA GLN A 214 -12.20 -9.38 -18.13
C GLN A 214 -12.50 -10.30 -16.96
N THR A 215 -11.50 -10.96 -16.40
CA THR A 215 -11.66 -11.77 -15.18
C THR A 215 -12.03 -10.88 -13.99
N ALA A 216 -11.31 -9.79 -13.76
CA ALA A 216 -11.58 -8.84 -12.69
C ALA A 216 -13.00 -8.26 -12.76
N ALA A 217 -13.50 -7.96 -13.95
CA ALA A 217 -14.85 -7.42 -14.17
C ALA A 217 -15.98 -8.36 -13.70
N ARG A 218 -15.71 -9.64 -13.48
CA ARG A 218 -16.68 -10.59 -12.91
C ARG A 218 -16.90 -10.36 -11.42
N TYR A 219 -15.94 -9.75 -10.73
CA TYR A 219 -15.92 -9.56 -9.29
C TYR A 219 -16.07 -8.11 -8.89
N VAL A 220 -15.30 -7.21 -9.54
CA VAL A 220 -15.17 -5.80 -9.16
C VAL A 220 -16.43 -5.04 -9.52
N THR A 221 -16.95 -4.29 -8.53
CA THR A 221 -18.14 -3.43 -8.67
C THR A 221 -17.80 -1.95 -8.50
N GLY A 222 -16.61 -1.62 -8.03
CA GLY A 222 -16.13 -0.25 -7.83
C GLY A 222 -14.76 -0.23 -7.16
N GLY A 223 -14.34 0.96 -6.79
CA GLY A 223 -13.05 1.19 -6.15
C GLY A 223 -12.13 2.04 -7.00
N GLU A 224 -10.87 2.12 -6.59
CA GLU A 224 -9.88 2.95 -7.25
C GLU A 224 -8.54 2.25 -7.38
N THR A 225 -7.80 2.65 -8.39
CA THR A 225 -6.38 2.30 -8.58
C THR A 225 -5.61 3.61 -8.63
N VAL A 226 -4.64 3.76 -7.74
CA VAL A 226 -3.85 4.99 -7.60
C VAL A 226 -2.37 4.70 -7.68
N LEU A 227 -1.61 5.68 -8.15
CA LEU A 227 -0.15 5.66 -8.13
C LEU A 227 0.35 6.33 -6.86
N LEU A 228 1.32 5.71 -6.23
CA LEU A 228 1.89 6.14 -4.95
C LEU A 228 3.40 6.32 -5.10
N THR A 229 3.93 7.38 -4.46
CA THR A 229 5.37 7.60 -4.32
C THR A 229 5.79 7.24 -2.90
N PRO A 230 6.73 6.31 -2.71
CA PRO A 230 7.18 5.89 -1.40
C PRO A 230 8.08 6.95 -0.74
N ARG A 231 8.03 7.02 0.59
CA ARG A 231 9.04 7.75 1.36
C ARG A 231 10.35 6.95 1.36
N PRO A 232 11.50 7.61 1.19
CA PRO A 232 12.81 7.00 1.38
C PRO A 232 13.00 6.43 2.79
N GLY A 233 13.82 5.39 2.90
CA GLY A 233 14.15 4.79 4.18
C GLY A 233 13.04 3.94 4.82
N THR A 234 11.99 3.59 4.07
CA THR A 234 11.01 2.56 4.46
C THR A 234 11.42 1.19 3.93
N VAL A 235 10.81 0.10 4.45
CA VAL A 235 11.24 -1.30 4.21
C VAL A 235 11.44 -1.62 2.72
N TYR A 236 10.61 -1.08 1.84
CA TYR A 236 10.71 -1.26 0.40
C TYR A 236 10.74 0.04 -0.40
N GLY A 237 11.17 1.12 0.26
CA GLY A 237 11.54 2.34 -0.42
C GLY A 237 12.80 2.12 -1.28
N PRO A 238 13.02 2.92 -2.33
CA PRO A 238 14.19 2.78 -3.18
C PRO A 238 15.46 3.11 -2.39
N ALA A 239 16.52 2.30 -2.58
CA ALA A 239 17.80 2.54 -1.93
C ALA A 239 18.41 3.91 -2.31
N ASP A 240 18.23 4.33 -3.55
CA ASP A 240 18.72 5.61 -4.07
C ASP A 240 18.10 6.84 -3.38
N TRP A 241 17.06 6.64 -2.60
CA TRP A 241 16.37 7.69 -1.86
C TRP A 241 16.84 7.76 -0.41
N ASP A 242 17.65 6.83 0.06
CA ASP A 242 18.20 6.82 1.43
C ASP A 242 19.01 8.08 1.72
N GLU A 243 19.56 8.73 0.67
CA GLU A 243 20.26 10.00 0.75
C GLU A 243 19.35 11.23 0.58
N ALA A 244 18.08 11.06 0.17
CA ALA A 244 17.15 12.15 0.00
C ALA A 244 16.78 12.74 1.35
N SER A 245 17.01 14.04 1.50
CA SER A 245 16.57 14.80 2.67
C SER A 245 15.19 15.40 2.44
N LEU A 246 14.50 15.78 3.52
CA LEU A 246 13.25 16.53 3.41
C LEU A 246 13.42 17.81 2.56
N ALA A 247 14.60 18.43 2.63
CA ALA A 247 14.94 19.63 1.84
C ALA A 247 14.94 19.34 0.33
N ASP A 248 15.27 18.12 -0.10
CA ASP A 248 15.26 17.73 -1.52
C ASP A 248 13.84 17.57 -2.08
N TRP A 249 12.86 17.42 -1.20
CA TRP A 249 11.45 17.22 -1.54
C TRP A 249 10.66 18.52 -1.50
N LEU A 250 11.07 19.47 -0.67
CA LEU A 250 10.41 20.76 -0.55
C LEU A 250 10.89 21.70 -1.66
N PRO A 251 9.99 22.46 -2.29
CA PRO A 251 10.40 23.52 -3.19
C PRO A 251 11.30 24.51 -2.45
N PRO A 252 12.33 25.06 -3.10
CA PRO A 252 13.13 26.11 -2.50
C PRO A 252 12.21 27.28 -2.10
N THR A 253 12.32 27.69 -0.85
CA THR A 253 11.57 28.83 -0.29
C THR A 253 11.98 30.15 -0.95
#